data_c1bdc09b10e554d36ac834ff826e349c
#
_entry.id   c1bdc09b10e554d36ac834ff826e349c
#
_cell.length_a   1.000
_cell.length_b   1.000
_cell.length_c   1.000
_cell.angle_alpha   90.00
_cell.angle_beta   90.00
_cell.angle_gamma   90.00
#
_symmetry.space_group_name_H-M   'P 1'
#
loop_
_entity.id
_entity.type
_entity.pdbx_description
1 polymer ?
#
loop_
_entity_poly.entity_id
_entity_poly.type
_entity_poly.pdbx_seq_one_letter_code
_entity_poly.pdbx_strand_id
1 'polypeptide(L)'
;MSPWVRMSSFFRQAAFPACCACLLSVAGAIRGQEGEAELPSVEPLSCAHSPDGRVTVRGAVMGTVFTVRAYPGSGMDAGDAERICGEALACAAHWEKVMSAMDAESGLARLNAAEYGISVPVSPELERVLLLALDYARLTNGAFDPTLGPCIRLWKKSRRLGILPSGEERECALRACGWEKLSVRKGMAVKAVSGMRLDLGGMGKGFAVDRMAEMLKTRGVCSFFIDSTSDVLAGAPPPGEPGWRLRVD
;
A
#
# COMPACT_ATOMS: atom_id res chain seq x y z
N MET A 1 4.94 -3.32 -35.73
CA MET A 1 5.14 -2.04 -35.02
C MET A 1 4.94 -2.36 -33.53
N SER A 2 5.98 -2.24 -32.73
CA SER A 2 5.96 -2.68 -31.31
C SER A 2 5.26 -1.63 -30.44
N PRO A 3 4.31 -1.99 -29.55
CA PRO A 3 3.58 -1.04 -28.69
C PRO A 3 4.36 -0.72 -27.41
N TRP A 4 5.56 -0.11 -27.54
CA TRP A 4 6.31 0.34 -26.38
C TRP A 4 6.04 1.82 -26.13
N VAL A 5 5.46 2.17 -25.00
CA VAL A 5 5.28 3.55 -24.55
C VAL A 5 6.53 3.97 -23.76
N ARG A 6 7.26 4.98 -24.24
CA ARG A 6 8.31 5.63 -23.48
C ARG A 6 7.69 6.55 -22.43
N MET A 7 7.76 6.19 -21.17
CA MET A 7 7.49 7.12 -20.08
C MET A 7 8.69 8.06 -19.88
N SER A 8 8.87 8.99 -20.80
CA SER A 8 9.74 10.16 -20.60
C SER A 8 8.88 11.42 -20.59
N SER A 9 8.92 12.15 -19.49
CA SER A 9 8.46 13.54 -19.34
C SER A 9 6.97 13.89 -19.41
N PHE A 10 6.02 12.99 -19.62
CA PHE A 10 4.61 13.38 -19.76
C PHE A 10 3.90 13.74 -18.43
N PHE A 11 4.47 13.41 -17.28
CA PHE A 11 3.92 13.81 -15.98
C PHE A 11 4.35 15.21 -15.51
N ARG A 12 5.12 15.97 -16.32
CA ARG A 12 5.52 17.34 -15.96
C ARG A 12 4.58 18.45 -16.43
N GLN A 13 3.53 18.15 -17.19
CA GLN A 13 2.67 19.19 -17.77
C GLN A 13 1.15 18.96 -17.70
N ALA A 14 0.66 17.99 -16.92
CA ALA A 14 -0.71 18.07 -16.48
C ALA A 14 -0.73 19.02 -15.28
N ALA A 15 -1.19 20.25 -15.51
CA ALA A 15 -1.41 21.25 -14.48
C ALA A 15 -2.48 20.75 -13.51
N PHE A 16 -2.07 20.02 -12.48
CA PHE A 16 -2.82 19.91 -11.24
C PHE A 16 -2.32 21.05 -10.34
N PRO A 17 -3.09 22.12 -10.20
CA PRO A 17 -2.68 23.22 -9.34
C PRO A 17 -2.74 22.73 -7.89
N ALA A 18 -1.67 22.96 -7.16
CA ALA A 18 -1.57 23.05 -5.70
C ALA A 18 -1.70 21.77 -4.84
N CYS A 19 -2.11 20.60 -5.36
CA CYS A 19 -2.31 19.42 -4.52
C CYS A 19 -1.02 18.63 -4.23
N CYS A 20 -0.06 18.63 -5.18
CA CYS A 20 1.20 17.89 -5.00
C CYS A 20 2.17 18.54 -3.99
N ALA A 21 2.13 19.86 -3.86
CA ALA A 21 2.97 20.59 -2.90
C ALA A 21 2.50 20.39 -1.44
N CYS A 22 1.18 20.25 -1.22
CA CYS A 22 0.61 19.91 0.09
C CYS A 22 0.96 18.47 0.51
N LEU A 23 0.98 17.51 -0.43
CA LEU A 23 1.34 16.12 -0.12
C LEU A 23 2.83 15.98 0.26
N LEU A 24 3.72 16.76 -0.34
CA LEU A 24 5.14 16.80 0.02
C LEU A 24 5.38 17.50 1.36
N SER A 25 4.55 18.47 1.73
CA SER A 25 4.65 19.20 3.02
C SER A 25 4.19 18.32 4.20
N VAL A 26 3.18 17.47 4.01
CA VAL A 26 2.72 16.53 5.06
C VAL A 26 3.71 15.37 5.25
N ALA A 27 4.37 14.91 4.19
CA ALA A 27 5.40 13.88 4.29
C ALA A 27 6.68 14.35 5.02
N GLY A 28 6.96 15.65 5.02
CA GLY A 28 8.13 16.24 5.69
C GLY A 28 8.01 16.41 7.20
N ALA A 29 6.80 16.41 7.74
CA ALA A 29 6.55 16.68 9.17
C ALA A 29 6.47 15.42 10.07
N ILE A 30 6.56 14.22 9.51
CA ILE A 30 6.46 12.96 10.26
C ILE A 30 7.78 12.15 10.18
N ARG A 31 8.91 12.81 10.44
CA ARG A 31 10.16 12.12 10.82
C ARG A 31 10.17 11.90 12.33
N GLY A 32 9.28 11.04 12.83
CA GLY A 32 9.41 10.44 14.14
C GLY A 32 10.35 9.23 14.02
N GLN A 33 11.25 9.06 14.99
CA GLN A 33 12.13 7.91 15.15
C GLN A 33 11.29 6.63 15.09
N GLU A 34 11.24 5.97 13.93
CA GLU A 34 10.80 4.58 13.82
C GLU A 34 11.94 3.75 14.40
N GLY A 35 11.72 3.14 15.58
CA GLY A 35 12.59 2.04 16.02
C GLY A 35 12.59 1.00 14.90
N GLU A 36 13.74 0.44 14.55
CA GLU A 36 13.85 -0.61 13.53
C GLU A 36 13.01 -1.81 14.00
N ALA A 37 11.76 -1.87 13.53
CA ALA A 37 10.92 -3.05 13.71
C ALA A 37 11.55 -4.20 12.92
N GLU A 38 11.76 -5.34 13.58
CA GLU A 38 12.27 -6.54 12.92
C GLU A 38 11.30 -6.95 11.80
N LEU A 39 11.77 -6.87 10.57
CA LEU A 39 10.95 -7.20 9.39
C LEU A 39 10.69 -8.71 9.33
N PRO A 40 9.48 -9.14 8.98
CA PRO A 40 9.19 -10.55 8.79
C PRO A 40 10.03 -11.11 7.62
N SER A 41 10.49 -12.36 7.75
CA SER A 41 11.14 -13.04 6.64
C SER A 41 10.10 -13.34 5.55
N VAL A 42 10.43 -13.02 4.30
CA VAL A 42 9.66 -13.43 3.12
C VAL A 42 10.57 -14.29 2.27
N GLU A 43 10.23 -15.56 2.13
CA GLU A 43 10.95 -16.41 1.20
C GLU A 43 10.66 -15.98 -0.24
N PRO A 44 11.68 -15.65 -1.04
CA PRO A 44 11.46 -15.26 -2.42
C PRO A 44 10.96 -16.46 -3.23
N LEU A 45 9.93 -16.24 -4.05
CA LEU A 45 9.43 -17.23 -5.01
C LEU A 45 10.46 -17.49 -6.11
N SER A 46 11.23 -16.48 -6.48
CA SER A 46 12.36 -16.59 -7.42
C SER A 46 13.28 -15.39 -7.32
N CYS A 47 14.54 -15.63 -7.58
CA CYS A 47 15.55 -14.61 -7.82
C CYS A 47 16.24 -14.87 -9.16
N ALA A 48 16.56 -13.82 -9.90
CA ALA A 48 17.26 -13.92 -11.18
C ALA A 48 18.19 -12.73 -11.38
N HIS A 49 19.38 -13.02 -11.90
CA HIS A 49 20.36 -12.02 -12.32
C HIS A 49 20.44 -12.00 -13.84
N SER A 50 20.30 -10.84 -14.44
CA SER A 50 20.39 -10.66 -15.88
C SER A 50 21.81 -10.25 -16.28
N PRO A 51 22.27 -10.53 -17.54
CA PRO A 51 23.60 -10.16 -18.00
C PRO A 51 23.88 -8.65 -17.97
N ASP A 52 22.86 -7.81 -18.00
CA ASP A 52 22.94 -6.37 -17.88
C ASP A 52 23.13 -5.86 -16.43
N GLY A 53 23.30 -6.80 -15.48
CA GLY A 53 23.49 -6.50 -14.06
C GLY A 53 22.18 -6.27 -13.28
N ARG A 54 21.02 -6.44 -13.90
CA ARG A 54 19.73 -6.31 -13.22
C ARG A 54 19.44 -7.50 -12.33
N VAL A 55 19.07 -7.24 -11.11
CA VAL A 55 18.53 -8.20 -10.15
C VAL A 55 17.01 -8.17 -10.20
N THR A 56 16.37 -9.32 -10.16
CA THR A 56 14.91 -9.45 -10.11
C THR A 56 14.54 -10.41 -8.98
N VAL A 57 13.79 -9.93 -7.99
CA VAL A 57 13.29 -10.72 -6.87
C VAL A 57 11.77 -10.69 -6.87
N ARG A 58 11.15 -11.86 -6.70
CA ARG A 58 9.69 -12.01 -6.64
C ARG A 58 9.29 -12.66 -5.33
N GLY A 59 8.20 -12.17 -4.74
CA GLY A 59 7.65 -12.74 -3.51
C GLY A 59 6.12 -12.64 -3.48
N ALA A 60 5.48 -13.58 -2.77
CA ALA A 60 4.05 -13.56 -2.52
C ALA A 60 3.78 -12.68 -1.30
N VAL A 61 3.13 -11.55 -1.49
CA VAL A 61 2.78 -10.58 -0.43
C VAL A 61 1.41 -9.97 -0.75
N MET A 62 0.61 -9.69 0.26
CA MET A 62 -0.72 -9.06 0.12
C MET A 62 -1.66 -9.79 -0.85
N GLY A 63 -1.58 -11.12 -0.86
CA GLY A 63 -2.43 -11.97 -1.70
C GLY A 63 -2.12 -11.92 -3.20
N THR A 64 -0.97 -11.39 -3.59
CA THR A 64 -0.51 -11.31 -4.98
C THR A 64 1.00 -11.50 -5.08
N VAL A 65 1.57 -11.42 -6.29
CA VAL A 65 3.02 -11.48 -6.49
C VAL A 65 3.56 -10.07 -6.66
N PHE A 66 4.49 -9.71 -5.78
CA PHE A 66 5.30 -8.51 -5.94
C PHE A 66 6.59 -8.88 -6.68
N THR A 67 6.99 -8.02 -7.60
CA THR A 67 8.25 -8.15 -8.34
C THR A 67 9.07 -6.88 -8.15
N VAL A 68 10.27 -7.01 -7.64
CA VAL A 68 11.26 -5.93 -7.54
C VAL A 68 12.35 -6.18 -8.55
N ARG A 69 12.56 -5.24 -9.47
CA ARG A 69 13.68 -5.21 -10.40
C ARG A 69 14.57 -4.05 -10.00
N ALA A 70 15.85 -4.30 -9.82
CA ALA A 70 16.79 -3.27 -9.38
C ALA A 70 18.15 -3.44 -10.04
N TYR A 71 18.90 -2.33 -10.11
CA TYR A 71 20.32 -2.34 -10.43
C TYR A 71 21.10 -1.97 -9.17
N PRO A 72 22.24 -2.66 -8.91
CA PRO A 72 23.08 -2.34 -7.77
C PRO A 72 23.45 -0.85 -7.73
N GLY A 73 23.46 -0.28 -6.55
CA GLY A 73 23.96 1.06 -6.31
C GLY A 73 25.49 1.14 -6.39
N SER A 74 26.02 2.35 -6.26
CA SER A 74 27.47 2.57 -6.26
C SER A 74 28.14 1.77 -5.11
N GLY A 75 29.13 0.95 -5.46
CA GLY A 75 29.88 0.14 -4.49
C GLY A 75 29.15 -1.12 -4.00
N MET A 76 28.01 -1.45 -4.59
CA MET A 76 27.24 -2.67 -4.29
C MET A 76 27.50 -3.75 -5.35
N ASP A 77 27.49 -5.00 -4.92
CA ASP A 77 27.42 -6.14 -5.84
C ASP A 77 25.95 -6.59 -6.07
N ALA A 78 25.77 -7.59 -6.91
CA ALA A 78 24.44 -8.13 -7.23
C ALA A 78 23.80 -8.83 -6.01
N GLY A 79 24.59 -9.44 -5.13
CA GLY A 79 24.13 -10.09 -3.90
C GLY A 79 23.60 -9.07 -2.88
N ASP A 80 24.26 -7.92 -2.76
CA ASP A 80 23.76 -6.81 -1.94
C ASP A 80 22.42 -6.30 -2.46
N ALA A 81 22.29 -6.08 -3.76
CA ALA A 81 21.04 -5.64 -4.36
C ALA A 81 19.92 -6.67 -4.19
N GLU A 82 20.23 -7.97 -4.32
CA GLU A 82 19.29 -9.07 -4.08
C GLU A 82 18.78 -9.04 -2.63
N ARG A 83 19.67 -8.98 -1.66
CA ARG A 83 19.33 -8.90 -0.24
C ARG A 83 18.43 -7.69 0.06
N ILE A 84 18.76 -6.51 -0.47
CA ILE A 84 17.98 -5.29 -0.29
C ILE A 84 16.60 -5.40 -0.95
N CYS A 85 16.48 -6.04 -2.11
CA CYS A 85 15.19 -6.34 -2.72
C CYS A 85 14.36 -7.30 -1.87
N GLY A 86 14.98 -8.29 -1.23
CA GLY A 86 14.35 -9.18 -0.27
C GLY A 86 13.84 -8.42 0.97
N GLU A 87 14.64 -7.51 1.51
CA GLU A 87 14.23 -6.62 2.62
C GLU A 87 13.04 -5.73 2.21
N ALA A 88 13.00 -5.25 0.97
CA ALA A 88 11.86 -4.49 0.48
C ALA A 88 10.56 -5.33 0.41
N LEU A 89 10.65 -6.62 0.01
CA LEU A 89 9.51 -7.54 0.10
C LEU A 89 9.07 -7.79 1.54
N ALA A 90 10.02 -7.95 2.45
CA ALA A 90 9.76 -8.08 3.90
C ALA A 90 9.08 -6.84 4.48
N CYS A 91 9.45 -5.64 4.01
CA CYS A 91 8.76 -4.39 4.34
C CYS A 91 7.29 -4.44 3.89
N ALA A 92 6.99 -4.88 2.67
CA ALA A 92 5.60 -5.03 2.22
C ALA A 92 4.82 -6.04 3.08
N ALA A 93 5.42 -7.16 3.47
CA ALA A 93 4.80 -8.16 4.34
C ALA A 93 4.55 -7.63 5.77
N HIS A 94 5.44 -6.79 6.28
CA HIS A 94 5.22 -6.08 7.55
C HIS A 94 3.96 -5.21 7.48
N TRP A 95 3.83 -4.40 6.42
CA TRP A 95 2.65 -3.54 6.24
C TRP A 95 1.37 -4.35 5.95
N GLU A 96 1.48 -5.53 5.32
CA GLU A 96 0.36 -6.47 5.23
C GLU A 96 -0.18 -6.84 6.61
N LYS A 97 0.70 -7.22 7.55
CA LYS A 97 0.32 -7.54 8.92
C LYS A 97 -0.35 -6.35 9.64
N VAL A 98 0.20 -5.14 9.48
CA VAL A 98 -0.39 -3.92 10.08
C VAL A 98 -1.80 -3.64 9.57
N MET A 99 -2.02 -3.81 8.25
CA MET A 99 -3.26 -3.44 7.56
C MET A 99 -4.23 -4.62 7.37
N SER A 100 -3.92 -5.81 7.82
CA SER A 100 -4.77 -6.99 7.59
C SER A 100 -6.08 -6.90 8.36
N ALA A 101 -7.19 -6.97 7.65
CA ALA A 101 -8.52 -7.14 8.26
C ALA A 101 -8.86 -8.62 8.51
N MET A 102 -8.01 -9.56 8.07
CA MET A 102 -8.25 -11.01 8.13
C MET A 102 -7.41 -11.71 9.21
N ASP A 103 -6.21 -11.18 9.48
CA ASP A 103 -5.36 -11.69 10.56
C ASP A 103 -5.91 -11.18 11.91
N ALA A 104 -6.37 -12.11 12.74
CA ALA A 104 -6.99 -11.81 14.04
C ALA A 104 -6.03 -11.07 15.00
N GLU A 105 -4.72 -11.27 14.85
CA GLU A 105 -3.69 -10.64 15.68
C GLU A 105 -3.36 -9.22 15.21
N SER A 106 -3.84 -8.80 14.04
CA SER A 106 -3.60 -7.46 13.54
C SER A 106 -4.33 -6.38 14.35
N GLY A 107 -3.74 -5.17 14.40
CA GLY A 107 -4.39 -4.01 15.02
C GLY A 107 -5.71 -3.64 14.33
N LEU A 108 -5.77 -3.78 13.01
CA LEU A 108 -6.97 -3.49 12.22
C LEU A 108 -8.09 -4.49 12.50
N ALA A 109 -7.78 -5.79 12.64
CA ALA A 109 -8.77 -6.81 12.96
C ALA A 109 -9.33 -6.60 14.38
N ARG A 110 -8.48 -6.26 15.36
CA ARG A 110 -8.93 -5.90 16.72
C ARG A 110 -9.85 -4.68 16.72
N LEU A 111 -9.49 -3.61 15.98
CA LEU A 111 -10.34 -2.43 15.82
C LEU A 111 -11.68 -2.80 15.16
N ASN A 112 -11.66 -3.69 14.17
CA ASN A 112 -12.85 -4.17 13.50
C ASN A 112 -13.74 -5.01 14.41
N ALA A 113 -13.18 -5.79 15.34
CA ALA A 113 -13.91 -6.62 16.29
C ALA A 113 -14.50 -5.82 17.46
N ALA A 114 -13.92 -4.69 17.81
CA ALA A 114 -14.39 -3.85 18.91
C ALA A 114 -15.81 -3.33 18.67
N GLU A 115 -16.55 -3.10 19.74
CA GLU A 115 -17.87 -2.47 19.68
C GLU A 115 -17.73 -0.97 19.31
N TYR A 116 -18.81 -0.40 18.77
CA TYR A 116 -18.87 1.03 18.46
C TYR A 116 -18.87 1.85 19.77
N GLY A 117 -18.36 3.08 19.67
CA GLY A 117 -18.22 3.97 20.83
C GLY A 117 -17.03 3.63 21.75
N ILE A 118 -16.41 2.46 21.60
CA ILE A 118 -15.24 2.07 22.38
C ILE A 118 -13.96 2.62 21.77
N SER A 119 -13.13 3.19 22.64
CA SER A 119 -11.80 3.69 22.25
C SER A 119 -10.81 2.52 22.24
N VAL A 120 -10.24 2.21 21.06
CA VAL A 120 -9.33 1.09 20.84
C VAL A 120 -7.93 1.62 20.64
N PRO A 121 -6.91 1.14 21.40
CA PRO A 121 -5.53 1.51 21.14
C PRO A 121 -5.06 0.93 19.79
N VAL A 122 -4.38 1.76 19.03
CA VAL A 122 -3.76 1.40 17.75
C VAL A 122 -2.26 1.69 17.79
N SER A 123 -1.47 0.87 17.08
CA SER A 123 -0.03 1.13 16.97
C SER A 123 0.21 2.44 16.20
N PRO A 124 1.35 3.11 16.39
CA PRO A 124 1.71 4.30 15.62
C PRO A 124 1.65 4.08 14.11
N GLU A 125 2.02 2.89 13.66
CA GLU A 125 1.97 2.47 12.26
C GLU A 125 0.53 2.41 11.74
N LEU A 126 -0.37 1.74 12.49
CA LEU A 126 -1.78 1.66 12.11
C LEU A 126 -2.44 3.04 12.19
N GLU A 127 -2.14 3.85 13.22
CA GLU A 127 -2.61 5.23 13.31
C GLU A 127 -2.24 6.03 12.07
N ARG A 128 -0.97 5.95 11.63
CA ARG A 128 -0.46 6.62 10.43
C ARG A 128 -1.25 6.23 9.17
N VAL A 129 -1.47 4.93 8.96
CA VAL A 129 -2.24 4.42 7.81
C VAL A 129 -3.69 4.87 7.87
N LEU A 130 -4.32 4.82 9.04
CA LEU A 130 -5.72 5.24 9.22
C LEU A 130 -5.89 6.75 8.99
N LEU A 131 -4.97 7.59 9.47
CA LEU A 131 -4.98 9.02 9.21
C LEU A 131 -4.83 9.31 7.73
N LEU A 132 -3.90 8.65 7.04
CA LEU A 132 -3.74 8.78 5.59
C LEU A 132 -5.01 8.33 4.82
N ALA A 133 -5.65 7.24 5.26
CA ALA A 133 -6.91 6.79 4.67
C ALA A 133 -8.04 7.82 4.85
N LEU A 134 -8.12 8.46 6.02
CA LEU A 134 -9.08 9.54 6.27
C LEU A 134 -8.77 10.79 5.43
N ASP A 135 -7.50 11.11 5.20
CA ASP A 135 -7.11 12.21 4.32
C ASP A 135 -7.50 11.94 2.86
N TYR A 136 -7.29 10.72 2.37
CA TYR A 136 -7.78 10.33 1.05
C TYR A 136 -9.32 10.36 0.97
N ALA A 137 -10.02 9.93 2.01
CA ALA A 137 -11.48 10.02 2.04
C ALA A 137 -11.95 11.48 1.93
N ARG A 138 -11.33 12.41 2.65
CA ARG A 138 -11.60 13.84 2.56
C ARG A 138 -11.29 14.41 1.18
N LEU A 139 -10.10 14.14 0.65
CA LEU A 139 -9.64 14.64 -0.66
C LEU A 139 -10.52 14.17 -1.81
N THR A 140 -11.06 12.96 -1.71
CA THR A 140 -11.94 12.38 -2.73
C THR A 140 -13.43 12.62 -2.47
N ASN A 141 -13.75 13.40 -1.41
CA ASN A 141 -15.13 13.63 -0.97
C ASN A 141 -15.93 12.32 -0.80
N GLY A 142 -15.27 11.31 -0.20
CA GLY A 142 -15.86 10.00 0.09
C GLY A 142 -15.90 9.01 -1.09
N ALA A 143 -15.34 9.35 -2.27
CA ALA A 143 -15.22 8.38 -3.36
C ALA A 143 -14.28 7.21 -2.98
N PHE A 144 -13.24 7.48 -2.19
CA PHE A 144 -12.55 6.48 -1.39
C PHE A 144 -13.06 6.58 0.06
N ASP A 145 -13.47 5.47 0.66
CA ASP A 145 -13.89 5.40 2.05
C ASP A 145 -13.37 4.12 2.71
N PRO A 146 -12.45 4.22 3.70
CA PRO A 146 -11.88 3.07 4.38
C PRO A 146 -12.90 2.30 5.25
N THR A 147 -14.12 2.84 5.45
CA THR A 147 -15.18 2.21 6.27
C THR A 147 -16.15 1.34 5.47
N LEU A 148 -15.91 1.15 4.16
CA LEU A 148 -16.76 0.34 3.28
C LEU A 148 -16.69 -1.18 3.52
N GLY A 149 -16.00 -1.63 4.57
CA GLY A 149 -15.91 -3.05 4.92
C GLY A 149 -17.25 -3.82 4.97
N PRO A 150 -18.34 -3.26 5.52
CA PRO A 150 -19.66 -3.90 5.50
C PRO A 150 -20.18 -4.14 4.07
N CYS A 151 -20.06 -3.15 3.18
CA CYS A 151 -20.44 -3.27 1.77
C CYS A 151 -19.57 -4.27 1.03
N ILE A 152 -18.25 -4.22 1.22
CA ILE A 152 -17.30 -5.17 0.60
C ILE A 152 -17.62 -6.61 1.01
N ARG A 153 -17.91 -6.85 2.27
CA ARG A 153 -18.32 -8.19 2.77
C ARG A 153 -19.63 -8.66 2.16
N LEU A 154 -20.62 -7.77 2.06
CA LEU A 154 -21.92 -8.06 1.47
C LEU A 154 -21.75 -8.47 -0.01
N TRP A 155 -20.98 -7.71 -0.79
CA TRP A 155 -20.73 -8.04 -2.19
C TRP A 155 -19.87 -9.28 -2.40
N LYS A 156 -18.89 -9.56 -1.51
CA LYS A 156 -18.13 -10.83 -1.51
C LYS A 156 -19.05 -12.03 -1.24
N LYS A 157 -19.98 -11.91 -0.28
CA LYS A 157 -21.01 -12.93 0.00
C LYS A 157 -21.91 -13.17 -1.20
N SER A 158 -22.44 -12.08 -1.78
CA SER A 158 -23.30 -12.10 -2.96
C SER A 158 -22.64 -12.81 -4.15
N ARG A 159 -21.38 -12.44 -4.46
CA ARG A 159 -20.63 -13.07 -5.56
C ARG A 159 -20.41 -14.57 -5.32
N ARG A 160 -20.12 -14.98 -4.09
CA ARG A 160 -19.94 -16.40 -3.76
C ARG A 160 -21.22 -17.20 -3.91
N LEU A 161 -22.37 -16.62 -3.58
CA LEU A 161 -23.68 -17.28 -3.63
C LEU A 161 -24.37 -17.16 -5.00
N GLY A 162 -23.89 -16.27 -5.89
CA GLY A 162 -24.56 -15.99 -7.16
C GLY A 162 -25.89 -15.24 -7.00
N ILE A 163 -26.18 -14.65 -5.83
CA ILE A 163 -27.45 -13.98 -5.50
C ILE A 163 -27.17 -12.52 -5.16
N LEU A 164 -27.92 -11.59 -5.78
CA LEU A 164 -27.79 -10.16 -5.47
C LEU A 164 -28.31 -9.87 -4.05
N PRO A 165 -27.68 -8.95 -3.33
CA PRO A 165 -28.14 -8.52 -2.01
C PRO A 165 -29.50 -7.83 -2.13
N SER A 166 -30.36 -8.04 -1.14
CA SER A 166 -31.63 -7.32 -1.02
C SER A 166 -31.43 -5.82 -0.82
N GLY A 167 -32.50 -5.03 -1.04
CA GLY A 167 -32.48 -3.58 -0.74
C GLY A 167 -32.14 -3.33 0.72
N GLU A 168 -32.76 -4.07 1.65
CA GLU A 168 -32.55 -3.93 3.07
C GLU A 168 -31.12 -4.29 3.50
N GLU A 169 -30.52 -5.36 2.95
CA GLU A 169 -29.12 -5.73 3.22
C GLU A 169 -28.16 -4.63 2.78
N ARG A 170 -28.43 -4.01 1.59
CA ARG A 170 -27.60 -2.90 1.06
C ARG A 170 -27.70 -1.66 1.95
N GLU A 171 -28.92 -1.26 2.33
CA GLU A 171 -29.13 -0.11 3.21
C GLU A 171 -28.50 -0.33 4.59
N CYS A 172 -28.63 -1.53 5.17
CA CYS A 172 -28.00 -1.88 6.43
C CYS A 172 -26.48 -1.74 6.34
N ALA A 173 -25.85 -2.26 5.27
CA ALA A 173 -24.41 -2.14 5.06
C ALA A 173 -23.98 -0.67 4.89
N LEU A 174 -24.73 0.14 4.14
CA LEU A 174 -24.44 1.57 3.94
C LEU A 174 -24.57 2.39 5.23
N ARG A 175 -25.56 2.12 6.07
CA ARG A 175 -25.71 2.79 7.38
C ARG A 175 -24.50 2.59 8.29
N ALA A 176 -23.82 1.45 8.17
CA ALA A 176 -22.62 1.11 8.93
C ALA A 176 -21.33 1.72 8.34
N CYS A 177 -21.41 2.43 7.22
CA CYS A 177 -20.30 3.11 6.58
C CYS A 177 -20.31 4.62 6.83
N GLY A 178 -19.24 5.29 6.47
CA GLY A 178 -19.07 6.76 6.54
C GLY A 178 -17.78 7.12 7.27
N TRP A 179 -16.76 7.58 6.52
CA TRP A 179 -15.45 7.91 7.06
C TRP A 179 -15.50 9.01 8.14
N GLU A 180 -16.47 9.94 8.10
CA GLU A 180 -16.67 10.97 9.11
C GLU A 180 -17.06 10.39 10.49
N LYS A 181 -17.52 9.14 10.50
CA LYS A 181 -17.92 8.41 11.73
C LYS A 181 -16.76 7.61 12.34
N LEU A 182 -15.54 7.73 11.78
CA LEU A 182 -14.30 7.17 12.31
C LEU A 182 -13.45 8.31 12.89
N SER A 183 -13.09 8.20 14.17
CA SER A 183 -12.16 9.12 14.82
C SER A 183 -10.84 8.39 15.09
N VAL A 184 -9.72 8.99 14.70
CA VAL A 184 -8.36 8.48 14.95
C VAL A 184 -7.52 9.62 15.48
N ARG A 185 -6.98 9.47 16.70
CA ARG A 185 -6.07 10.46 17.29
C ARG A 185 -5.33 9.91 18.51
N LYS A 186 -4.09 10.35 18.69
CA LYS A 186 -3.26 10.05 19.90
C LYS A 186 -3.19 8.55 20.23
N GLY A 187 -2.97 7.72 19.22
CA GLY A 187 -2.88 6.27 19.38
C GLY A 187 -4.21 5.56 19.65
N MET A 188 -5.33 6.23 19.48
CA MET A 188 -6.66 5.67 19.72
C MET A 188 -7.56 5.81 18.50
N ALA A 189 -8.37 4.79 18.24
CA ALA A 189 -9.42 4.83 17.20
C ALA A 189 -10.79 4.51 17.78
N VAL A 190 -11.82 5.20 17.29
CA VAL A 190 -13.22 5.02 17.72
C VAL A 190 -14.13 4.94 16.51
N LYS A 191 -14.94 3.90 16.45
CA LYS A 191 -16.03 3.75 15.47
C LYS A 191 -17.32 4.31 16.09
N ALA A 192 -17.97 5.28 15.43
CA ALA A 192 -19.15 5.94 16.00
C ALA A 192 -20.47 5.19 15.73
N VAL A 193 -20.47 4.16 14.86
CA VAL A 193 -21.69 3.43 14.48
C VAL A 193 -21.50 1.93 14.56
N SER A 194 -22.59 1.26 14.94
CA SER A 194 -22.64 -0.23 15.00
C SER A 194 -22.41 -0.84 13.61
N GLY A 195 -21.73 -1.98 13.59
CA GLY A 195 -21.46 -2.72 12.36
C GLY A 195 -20.36 -2.15 11.47
N MET A 196 -19.81 -0.96 11.79
CA MET A 196 -18.68 -0.38 11.04
C MET A 196 -17.48 -1.32 11.03
N ARG A 197 -16.92 -1.53 9.86
CA ARG A 197 -15.69 -2.29 9.63
C ARG A 197 -14.81 -1.54 8.62
N LEU A 198 -13.54 -1.51 8.91
CA LEU A 198 -12.53 -0.90 8.07
C LEU A 198 -11.98 -1.93 7.08
N ASP A 199 -11.73 -1.51 5.86
CA ASP A 199 -11.03 -2.26 4.82
C ASP A 199 -10.05 -1.30 4.12
N LEU A 200 -8.77 -1.59 4.21
CA LEU A 200 -7.69 -0.80 3.65
C LEU A 200 -7.19 -1.36 2.31
N GLY A 201 -7.86 -2.37 1.77
CA GLY A 201 -7.45 -3.06 0.53
C GLY A 201 -7.35 -2.14 -0.69
N GLY A 202 -8.12 -1.04 -0.72
CA GLY A 202 -8.07 -0.07 -1.82
C GLY A 202 -6.83 0.83 -1.85
N MET A 203 -6.06 0.90 -0.75
CA MET A 203 -4.82 1.69 -0.68
C MET A 203 -3.60 0.89 -0.24
N GLY A 204 -3.80 -0.28 0.37
CA GLY A 204 -2.75 -1.01 1.08
C GLY A 204 -1.56 -1.38 0.20
N LYS A 205 -1.80 -1.82 -1.06
CA LYS A 205 -0.72 -2.19 -1.98
C LYS A 205 0.09 -0.97 -2.43
N GLY A 206 -0.56 0.11 -2.83
CA GLY A 206 0.13 1.35 -3.19
C GLY A 206 0.95 1.91 -2.02
N PHE A 207 0.38 1.90 -0.81
CA PHE A 207 1.11 2.28 0.40
C PHE A 207 2.35 1.41 0.64
N ALA A 208 2.24 0.09 0.51
CA ALA A 208 3.37 -0.82 0.67
C ALA A 208 4.44 -0.56 -0.39
N VAL A 209 4.05 -0.35 -1.65
CA VAL A 209 4.96 0.00 -2.76
C VAL A 209 5.73 1.29 -2.46
N ASP A 210 5.08 2.31 -1.90
CA ASP A 210 5.74 3.55 -1.48
C ASP A 210 6.79 3.31 -0.38
N ARG A 211 6.46 2.47 0.62
CA ARG A 211 7.41 2.12 1.70
C ARG A 211 8.60 1.30 1.19
N MET A 212 8.35 0.35 0.29
CA MET A 212 9.41 -0.40 -0.39
C MET A 212 10.35 0.54 -1.16
N ALA A 213 9.80 1.47 -1.92
CA ALA A 213 10.58 2.44 -2.70
C ALA A 213 11.43 3.36 -1.80
N GLU A 214 10.89 3.80 -0.68
CA GLU A 214 11.63 4.58 0.32
C GLU A 214 12.79 3.77 0.92
N MET A 215 12.55 2.52 1.29
CA MET A 215 13.57 1.62 1.79
C MET A 215 14.68 1.39 0.75
N LEU A 216 14.34 1.05 -0.49
CA LEU A 216 15.33 0.84 -1.56
C LEU A 216 16.24 2.08 -1.70
N LYS A 217 15.65 3.28 -1.76
CA LYS A 217 16.40 4.54 -1.85
C LYS A 217 17.31 4.77 -0.64
N THR A 218 16.81 4.53 0.56
CA THR A 218 17.57 4.69 1.81
C THR A 218 18.76 3.73 1.87
N ARG A 219 18.61 2.53 1.31
CA ARG A 219 19.66 1.52 1.19
C ARG A 219 20.59 1.73 -0.02
N GLY A 220 20.43 2.85 -0.77
CA GLY A 220 21.30 3.21 -1.90
C GLY A 220 20.93 2.56 -3.23
N VAL A 221 19.83 1.81 -3.30
CA VAL A 221 19.29 1.25 -4.55
C VAL A 221 18.32 2.27 -5.14
N CYS A 222 18.79 3.11 -6.08
CA CYS A 222 17.99 4.18 -6.68
C CYS A 222 17.33 3.78 -8.00
N SER A 223 17.99 2.91 -8.79
CA SER A 223 17.46 2.40 -10.05
C SER A 223 16.67 1.12 -9.77
N PHE A 224 15.35 1.24 -9.69
CA PHE A 224 14.47 0.12 -9.40
C PHE A 224 13.11 0.25 -10.07
N PHE A 225 12.41 -0.86 -10.18
CA PHE A 225 11.03 -0.97 -10.62
C PHE A 225 10.29 -1.98 -9.74
N ILE A 226 9.26 -1.51 -9.07
CA ILE A 226 8.38 -2.33 -8.23
C ILE A 226 7.07 -2.54 -8.98
N ASP A 227 6.59 -3.78 -9.00
CA ASP A 227 5.34 -4.18 -9.62
C ASP A 227 4.57 -5.07 -8.64
N SER A 228 3.40 -4.63 -8.21
CA SER A 228 2.49 -5.35 -7.31
C SER A 228 1.27 -5.93 -8.03
N THR A 229 1.35 -6.10 -9.34
CA THR A 229 0.28 -6.53 -10.24
C THR A 229 -0.75 -5.42 -10.54
N SER A 230 -1.14 -4.62 -9.54
CA SER A 230 -2.10 -3.51 -9.71
C SER A 230 -1.44 -2.13 -9.63
N ASP A 231 -0.33 -2.03 -8.92
CA ASP A 231 0.37 -0.77 -8.68
C ASP A 231 1.83 -0.93 -9.10
N VAL A 232 2.36 0.06 -9.79
CA VAL A 232 3.75 0.09 -10.23
C VAL A 232 4.43 1.38 -9.79
N LEU A 233 5.69 1.27 -9.37
CA LEU A 233 6.52 2.42 -9.05
C LEU A 233 7.93 2.24 -9.60
N ALA A 234 8.40 3.25 -10.33
CA ALA A 234 9.75 3.31 -10.87
C ALA A 234 10.61 4.34 -10.13
N GLY A 235 11.82 3.93 -9.77
CA GLY A 235 12.87 4.83 -9.32
C GLY A 235 13.62 5.46 -10.50
N ALA A 236 14.93 5.70 -10.32
CA ALA A 236 15.79 6.16 -11.40
C ALA A 236 15.78 5.17 -12.58
N PRO A 237 16.04 5.63 -13.81
CA PRO A 237 16.11 4.76 -14.98
C PRO A 237 17.22 3.70 -14.85
N PRO A 238 17.15 2.59 -15.64
CA PRO A 238 18.26 1.67 -15.77
C PRO A 238 19.53 2.36 -16.27
N PRO A 239 20.73 1.84 -15.93
CA PRO A 239 21.99 2.42 -16.40
C PRO A 239 22.03 2.54 -17.93
N GLY A 240 22.33 3.75 -18.45
CA GLY A 240 22.40 4.03 -19.88
C GLY A 240 21.05 4.16 -20.60
N GLU A 241 19.94 3.99 -19.93
CA GLU A 241 18.60 4.09 -20.53
C GLU A 241 17.89 5.40 -20.10
N PRO A 242 17.01 5.96 -20.94
CA PRO A 242 16.27 7.19 -20.62
C PRO A 242 15.08 6.93 -19.66
N GLY A 243 14.70 5.69 -19.41
CA GLY A 243 13.57 5.32 -18.55
C GLY A 243 13.28 3.84 -18.55
N TRP A 244 12.38 3.41 -17.66
CA TRP A 244 11.84 2.06 -17.64
C TRP A 244 10.83 1.87 -18.77
N ARG A 245 10.84 0.69 -19.36
CA ARG A 245 9.90 0.32 -20.43
C ARG A 245 8.80 -0.55 -19.85
N LEU A 246 7.55 -0.09 -19.98
CA LEU A 246 6.36 -0.83 -19.57
C LEU A 246 5.58 -1.28 -20.80
N ARG A 247 5.12 -2.51 -20.74
CA ARG A 247 4.12 -3.01 -21.68
C ARG A 247 2.74 -2.88 -21.03
N VAL A 248 1.83 -2.23 -21.73
CA VAL A 248 0.41 -2.15 -21.37
C VAL A 248 -0.33 -3.03 -22.37
N ASP A 249 -0.95 -4.10 -21.86
CA ASP A 249 -1.76 -5.03 -22.66
C ASP A 249 -3.23 -4.56 -22.74
#